data_fd5aea189835d162469fb664774cbd45
#
_entry.id   fd5aea189835d162469fb664774cbd45
#
_cell.length_a   1.000
_cell.length_b   1.000
_cell.length_c   1.000
_cell.angle_alpha   90.00
_cell.angle_beta   90.00
_cell.angle_gamma   90.00
#
_symmetry.space_group_name_H-M   'P 1'
#
loop_
_entity.id
_entity.type
_entity.pdbx_description
1 polymer ?
#
loop_
_entity_poly.entity_id
_entity_poly.type
_entity_poly.pdbx_seq_one_letter_code
_entity_poly.pdbx_strand_id
1 'polypeptide(L)'
;EGKYMLIHGYTGAMDIVDSELKSYIFSSNQFNKETFPFADVFFELLKSRGYLTIKTKEDERIYVQKIAFKSACLSKVLTKSFTFLVTYKCNFKCPYCYEQNNVQREGTDFKTTISKEMVDKAFLAMSEIEPNIKLHNKVINLFGGEPLLEENRRIIKYIVDKGKALGYRFSATSNGYDLDSYGDMLGNDAIASVQVTIDGSKYVHDIRRIHHENHGTFDTIIANIKWALGKGIALAIRI
;
A
#
# COMPACT_ATOMS: atom_id res chain seq x y z
N GLU A 1 -3.77 -10.16 29.04
CA GLU A 1 -4.87 -9.22 29.33
C GLU A 1 -4.29 -7.98 30.00
N GLY A 2 -4.74 -6.76 29.60
CA GLY A 2 -4.32 -5.49 30.22
C GLY A 2 -3.11 -4.78 29.56
N LYS A 3 -2.69 -5.16 28.35
CA LYS A 3 -1.69 -4.41 27.58
C LYS A 3 -2.36 -3.57 26.49
N TYR A 4 -1.91 -2.34 26.32
CA TYR A 4 -2.44 -1.38 25.36
C TYR A 4 -1.33 -0.83 24.49
N MET A 5 -1.62 -0.56 23.23
CA MET A 5 -0.69 0.10 22.32
C MET A 5 -0.94 1.61 22.33
N LEU A 6 0.07 2.39 22.68
CA LEU A 6 0.09 3.82 22.46
C LEU A 6 0.67 4.13 21.09
N ILE A 7 0.00 5.02 20.36
CA ILE A 7 0.48 5.51 19.06
C ILE A 7 0.44 7.03 19.11
N HIS A 8 1.57 7.67 18.80
CA HIS A 8 1.65 9.13 18.75
C HIS A 8 1.58 9.63 17.31
N GLY A 9 0.60 10.49 17.00
CA GLY A 9 0.19 10.83 15.66
C GLY A 9 1.23 11.52 14.78
N TYR A 10 2.14 12.33 15.33
CA TYR A 10 3.15 13.04 14.53
C TYR A 10 4.60 12.63 14.80
N THR A 11 4.90 11.92 15.90
CA THR A 11 6.23 11.34 16.10
C THR A 11 6.35 9.94 15.51
N GLY A 12 5.22 9.27 15.29
CA GLY A 12 5.19 7.87 14.84
C GLY A 12 5.60 6.87 15.94
N ALA A 13 5.76 7.31 17.19
CA ALA A 13 6.11 6.43 18.29
C ALA A 13 5.00 5.40 18.55
N MET A 14 5.39 4.14 18.74
CA MET A 14 4.49 3.05 19.11
C MET A 14 5.10 2.29 20.29
N ASP A 15 4.33 2.15 21.37
CA ASP A 15 4.76 1.49 22.60
C ASP A 15 3.62 0.68 23.23
N ILE A 16 3.99 -0.39 23.93
CA ILE A 16 3.04 -1.21 24.68
C ILE A 16 3.10 -0.81 26.16
N VAL A 17 1.96 -0.45 26.72
CA VAL A 17 1.81 -0.04 28.11
C VAL A 17 0.75 -0.89 28.84
N ASP A 18 0.79 -0.88 30.16
CA ASP A 18 -0.25 -1.50 30.97
C ASP A 18 -1.48 -0.60 31.17
N SER A 19 -2.48 -1.10 31.86
CA SER A 19 -3.72 -0.39 32.13
C SER A 19 -3.54 0.81 33.06
N GLU A 20 -2.56 0.76 33.95
CA GLU A 20 -2.31 1.82 34.94
C GLU A 20 -1.71 3.05 34.25
N LEU A 21 -0.63 2.87 33.46
CA LEU A 21 0.00 3.95 32.72
C LEU A 21 -0.95 4.52 31.64
N LYS A 22 -1.71 3.66 30.94
CA LYS A 22 -2.78 4.12 30.04
C LYS A 22 -3.76 5.04 30.74
N SER A 23 -4.30 4.60 31.89
CA SER A 23 -5.29 5.37 32.63
C SER A 23 -4.73 6.71 33.12
N TYR A 24 -3.49 6.74 33.55
CA TYR A 24 -2.80 7.97 33.93
C TYR A 24 -2.67 8.95 32.73
N ILE A 25 -2.22 8.48 31.59
CA ILE A 25 -2.05 9.32 30.38
C ILE A 25 -3.39 9.92 29.93
N PHE A 26 -4.49 9.17 29.97
CA PHE A 26 -5.78 9.63 29.47
C PHE A 26 -6.61 10.41 30.49
N SER A 27 -6.32 10.30 31.77
CA SER A 27 -7.03 11.06 32.85
C SER A 27 -6.37 12.38 33.19
N SER A 28 -5.08 12.57 32.86
CA SER A 28 -4.31 13.75 33.27
C SER A 28 -4.37 14.83 32.21
N ASN A 29 -4.84 16.02 32.59
CA ASN A 29 -4.86 17.21 31.73
C ASN A 29 -3.52 17.97 31.70
N GLN A 30 -2.67 17.74 32.71
CA GLN A 30 -1.34 18.30 32.83
C GLN A 30 -0.38 17.27 33.43
N PHE A 31 0.79 17.17 32.86
CA PHE A 31 1.81 16.24 33.30
C PHE A 31 2.90 17.03 34.06
N ASN A 32 3.09 16.68 35.34
CA ASN A 32 4.15 17.24 36.16
C ASN A 32 5.03 16.08 36.65
N LYS A 33 6.36 16.25 36.53
CA LYS A 33 7.31 15.25 36.99
C LYS A 33 7.23 14.98 38.49
N GLU A 34 6.94 16.01 39.29
CA GLU A 34 6.86 15.90 40.73
C GLU A 34 5.65 15.05 41.22
N THR A 35 4.58 14.99 40.42
CA THR A 35 3.36 14.22 40.71
C THR A 35 3.25 12.95 39.88
N PHE A 36 4.26 12.62 39.08
CA PHE A 36 4.26 11.44 38.24
C PHE A 36 4.38 10.17 39.10
N PRO A 37 3.41 9.24 39.05
CA PRO A 37 3.35 8.13 39.97
C PRO A 37 4.31 6.99 39.67
N PHE A 38 5.03 7.05 38.54
CA PHE A 38 5.95 6.02 38.12
C PHE A 38 7.41 6.51 38.24
N ALA A 39 8.38 5.60 38.03
CA ALA A 39 9.80 5.98 38.07
C ALA A 39 10.17 7.09 37.07
N ASP A 40 11.05 7.99 37.46
CA ASP A 40 11.51 9.15 36.65
C ASP A 40 11.98 8.77 35.24
N VAL A 41 12.55 7.59 35.08
CA VAL A 41 12.99 7.08 33.76
C VAL A 41 11.82 6.94 32.79
N PHE A 42 10.64 6.57 33.26
CA PHE A 42 9.44 6.47 32.41
C PHE A 42 8.91 7.85 32.02
N PHE A 43 9.01 8.86 32.89
CA PHE A 43 8.62 10.23 32.53
C PHE A 43 9.47 10.76 31.36
N GLU A 44 10.79 10.63 31.47
CA GLU A 44 11.69 11.08 30.42
C GLU A 44 11.54 10.24 29.12
N LEU A 45 11.28 8.94 29.23
CA LEU A 45 10.99 8.09 28.10
C LEU A 45 9.71 8.55 27.38
N LEU A 46 8.59 8.70 28.07
CA LEU A 46 7.32 9.14 27.50
C LEU A 46 7.42 10.53 26.86
N LYS A 47 8.19 11.43 27.49
CA LYS A 47 8.49 12.77 26.95
C LYS A 47 9.32 12.69 25.66
N SER A 48 10.38 11.89 25.63
CA SER A 48 11.25 11.74 24.46
C SER A 48 10.49 11.11 23.28
N ARG A 49 9.50 10.27 23.53
CA ARG A 49 8.65 9.65 22.52
C ARG A 49 7.47 10.53 22.10
N GLY A 50 7.23 11.64 22.80
CA GLY A 50 6.18 12.60 22.50
C GLY A 50 4.86 12.39 23.20
N TYR A 51 4.68 11.31 23.98
CA TYR A 51 3.42 11.04 24.70
C TYR A 51 3.13 12.04 25.80
N LEU A 52 4.15 12.63 26.40
CA LEU A 52 4.02 13.72 27.34
C LEU A 52 4.67 14.98 26.76
N THR A 53 4.01 16.13 26.93
CA THR A 53 4.53 17.42 26.54
C THR A 53 4.48 18.39 27.71
N ILE A 54 5.48 19.23 27.84
CA ILE A 54 5.54 20.37 28.76
C ILE A 54 5.19 21.69 28.05
N LYS A 55 4.90 21.63 26.76
CA LYS A 55 4.51 22.79 25.96
C LYS A 55 3.09 23.22 26.28
N THR A 56 2.82 24.51 26.13
CA THR A 56 1.45 24.98 26.14
C THR A 56 0.68 24.47 24.92
N LYS A 57 -0.67 24.48 24.96
CA LYS A 57 -1.51 24.13 23.79
C LYS A 57 -1.17 24.94 22.56
N GLU A 58 -0.82 26.23 22.74
CA GLU A 58 -0.47 27.12 21.63
C GLU A 58 0.91 26.75 21.05
N ASP A 59 1.90 26.48 21.90
CA ASP A 59 3.22 26.05 21.43
C ASP A 59 3.15 24.71 20.69
N GLU A 60 2.31 23.79 21.17
CA GLU A 60 2.08 22.50 20.52
C GLU A 60 1.41 22.69 19.15
N ARG A 61 0.41 23.59 19.05
CA ARG A 61 -0.25 23.93 17.79
C ARG A 61 0.74 24.51 16.78
N ILE A 62 1.59 25.44 17.22
CA ILE A 62 2.64 26.06 16.40
C ILE A 62 3.65 24.99 15.94
N TYR A 63 4.03 24.07 16.82
CA TYR A 63 4.95 22.99 16.51
C TYR A 63 4.38 22.06 15.44
N VAL A 64 3.13 21.62 15.59
CA VAL A 64 2.44 20.79 14.60
C VAL A 64 2.31 21.51 13.25
N GLN A 65 1.97 22.81 13.26
CA GLN A 65 1.90 23.62 12.03
C GLN A 65 3.27 23.68 11.33
N LYS A 66 4.36 23.83 12.07
CA LYS A 66 5.73 23.82 11.50
C LYS A 66 6.08 22.48 10.87
N ILE A 67 5.70 21.36 11.51
CA ILE A 67 5.89 20.01 10.94
C ILE A 67 5.05 19.86 9.65
N ALA A 68 3.78 20.23 9.69
CA ALA A 68 2.89 20.16 8.53
C ALA A 68 3.42 21.02 7.36
N PHE A 69 3.90 22.22 7.65
CA PHE A 69 4.51 23.10 6.65
C PHE A 69 5.77 22.48 6.04
N LYS A 70 6.68 21.94 6.87
CA LYS A 70 7.87 21.24 6.38
C LYS A 70 7.51 20.04 5.51
N SER A 71 6.54 19.23 5.93
CA SER A 71 6.05 18.10 5.16
C SER A 71 5.47 18.54 3.81
N ALA A 72 4.68 19.61 3.79
CA ALA A 72 4.13 20.20 2.56
C ALA A 72 5.22 20.75 1.63
N CYS A 73 6.27 21.36 2.18
CA CYS A 73 7.44 21.79 1.40
C CYS A 73 8.19 20.61 0.80
N LEU A 74 8.42 19.54 1.59
CA LEU A 74 9.06 18.32 1.11
C LEU A 74 8.24 17.65 0.00
N SER A 75 6.92 17.63 0.12
CA SER A 75 6.05 17.02 -0.89
C SER A 75 6.15 17.69 -2.27
N LYS A 76 6.55 18.98 -2.33
CA LYS A 76 6.76 19.71 -3.59
C LYS A 76 8.02 19.29 -4.35
N VAL A 77 8.99 18.71 -3.66
CA VAL A 77 10.26 18.26 -4.26
C VAL A 77 10.37 16.73 -4.35
N LEU A 78 9.44 16.03 -3.73
CA LEU A 78 9.37 14.56 -3.83
C LEU A 78 8.79 14.14 -5.17
N THR A 79 9.31 13.02 -5.69
CA THR A 79 8.77 12.41 -6.91
C THR A 79 7.31 11.99 -6.73
N LYS A 80 6.49 12.22 -7.77
CA LYS A 80 5.09 11.79 -7.81
C LYS A 80 5.03 10.34 -8.29
N SER A 81 4.37 9.49 -7.51
CA SER A 81 4.12 8.10 -7.88
C SER A 81 2.70 7.95 -8.43
N PHE A 82 2.56 7.16 -9.46
CA PHE A 82 1.30 6.91 -10.14
C PHE A 82 0.95 5.44 -10.07
N THR A 83 -0.34 5.17 -9.85
CA THR A 83 -0.90 3.82 -9.84
C THR A 83 -2.06 3.77 -10.82
N PHE A 84 -2.05 2.82 -11.73
CA PHE A 84 -3.16 2.56 -12.63
C PHE A 84 -4.04 1.47 -12.04
N LEU A 85 -5.26 1.84 -11.71
CA LEU A 85 -6.29 0.91 -11.31
C LEU A 85 -6.90 0.30 -12.57
N VAL A 86 -6.41 -0.90 -12.94
CA VAL A 86 -6.73 -1.51 -14.24
C VAL A 86 -8.16 -2.04 -14.27
N THR A 87 -8.58 -2.69 -13.19
CA THR A 87 -9.90 -3.32 -13.07
C THR A 87 -10.22 -3.63 -11.60
N TYR A 88 -11.49 -3.73 -11.28
CA TYR A 88 -11.93 -4.31 -10.01
C TYR A 88 -12.27 -5.81 -10.11
N LYS A 89 -12.23 -6.40 -11.31
CA LYS A 89 -12.38 -7.84 -11.46
C LYS A 89 -11.23 -8.59 -10.82
N CYS A 90 -11.53 -9.73 -10.25
CA CYS A 90 -10.54 -10.65 -9.68
C CYS A 90 -11.03 -12.09 -9.90
N ASN A 91 -10.12 -13.00 -10.20
CA ASN A 91 -10.41 -14.44 -10.25
C ASN A 91 -10.47 -15.10 -8.86
N PHE A 92 -10.23 -14.33 -7.78
CA PHE A 92 -10.34 -14.80 -6.40
C PHE A 92 -11.53 -14.17 -5.67
N LYS A 93 -12.00 -14.87 -4.62
CA LYS A 93 -13.03 -14.42 -3.68
C LYS A 93 -12.53 -14.49 -2.23
N CYS A 94 -11.41 -13.83 -1.95
CA CYS A 94 -10.82 -13.78 -0.62
C CYS A 94 -11.78 -13.14 0.39
N PRO A 95 -12.15 -13.80 1.51
CA PRO A 95 -13.17 -13.29 2.43
C PRO A 95 -12.79 -11.99 3.15
N TYR A 96 -11.51 -11.65 3.18
CA TYR A 96 -11.00 -10.42 3.79
C TYR A 96 -10.75 -9.28 2.78
N CYS A 97 -11.09 -9.49 1.50
CA CYS A 97 -10.83 -8.49 0.46
C CYS A 97 -11.71 -7.26 0.63
N TYR A 98 -11.09 -6.09 0.85
CA TYR A 98 -11.82 -4.83 1.00
C TYR A 98 -12.51 -4.38 -0.31
N GLU A 99 -12.03 -4.83 -1.46
CA GLU A 99 -12.62 -4.47 -2.76
C GLU A 99 -13.93 -5.21 -3.03
N GLN A 100 -14.14 -6.42 -2.48
CA GLN A 100 -15.39 -7.14 -2.64
C GLN A 100 -16.59 -6.36 -2.11
N ASN A 101 -16.40 -5.60 -1.02
CA ASN A 101 -17.45 -4.74 -0.47
C ASN A 101 -17.77 -3.53 -1.38
N ASN A 102 -16.82 -3.10 -2.21
CA ASN A 102 -17.02 -2.02 -3.17
C ASN A 102 -17.76 -2.49 -4.42
N VAL A 103 -17.55 -3.74 -4.85
CA VAL A 103 -18.19 -4.36 -6.01
C VAL A 103 -19.70 -4.64 -5.76
N GLN A 104 -20.13 -4.71 -4.49
CA GLN A 104 -21.52 -4.95 -4.10
C GLN A 104 -22.37 -3.67 -4.00
N ARG A 105 -21.82 -2.48 -4.21
CA ARG A 105 -22.60 -1.23 -4.22
C ARG A 105 -23.49 -1.18 -5.44
N GLU A 106 -24.79 -1.18 -5.22
CA GLU A 106 -25.81 -1.08 -6.27
C GLU A 106 -25.58 0.17 -7.15
N GLY A 107 -25.71 -0.01 -8.46
CA GLY A 107 -25.73 1.10 -9.43
C GLY A 107 -24.38 1.49 -10.05
N THR A 108 -23.28 0.82 -9.72
CA THR A 108 -21.98 1.06 -10.34
C THR A 108 -21.41 -0.20 -10.95
N ASP A 109 -21.07 -0.17 -12.24
CA ASP A 109 -20.39 -1.30 -12.92
C ASP A 109 -18.90 -1.29 -12.57
N PHE A 110 -18.57 -1.64 -11.32
CA PHE A 110 -17.19 -1.77 -10.86
C PHE A 110 -16.44 -2.97 -11.48
N LYS A 111 -17.09 -3.77 -12.31
CA LYS A 111 -16.45 -4.91 -13.01
C LYS A 111 -15.83 -4.50 -14.34
N THR A 112 -15.82 -3.21 -14.68
CA THR A 112 -15.20 -2.73 -15.90
C THR A 112 -13.68 -2.77 -15.80
N THR A 113 -13.06 -3.09 -16.93
CA THR A 113 -11.62 -2.91 -17.14
C THR A 113 -11.39 -1.56 -17.80
N ILE A 114 -10.31 -0.86 -17.44
CA ILE A 114 -9.94 0.44 -18.01
C ILE A 114 -9.89 0.39 -19.54
N SER A 115 -10.49 1.37 -20.21
CA SER A 115 -10.45 1.45 -21.68
C SER A 115 -9.15 2.14 -22.17
N LYS A 116 -8.83 1.98 -23.46
CA LYS A 116 -7.68 2.66 -24.09
C LYS A 116 -7.81 4.19 -23.97
N GLU A 117 -9.01 4.73 -24.17
CA GLU A 117 -9.30 6.16 -24.05
C GLU A 117 -9.06 6.65 -22.63
N MET A 118 -9.42 5.84 -21.63
CA MET A 118 -9.14 6.16 -20.23
C MET A 118 -7.64 6.09 -19.91
N VAL A 119 -6.92 5.12 -20.46
CA VAL A 119 -5.45 5.04 -20.36
C VAL A 119 -4.80 6.29 -20.95
N ASP A 120 -5.27 6.76 -22.12
CA ASP A 120 -4.76 7.97 -22.77
C ASP A 120 -4.98 9.20 -21.88
N LYS A 121 -6.19 9.35 -21.32
CA LYS A 121 -6.51 10.42 -20.38
C LYS A 121 -5.68 10.33 -19.10
N ALA A 122 -5.40 9.12 -18.59
CA ALA A 122 -4.58 8.94 -17.40
C ALA A 122 -3.14 9.43 -17.61
N PHE A 123 -2.52 9.12 -18.76
CA PHE A 123 -1.19 9.65 -19.08
C PHE A 123 -1.17 11.17 -19.27
N LEU A 124 -2.22 11.76 -19.83
CA LEU A 124 -2.36 13.21 -19.89
C LEU A 124 -2.49 13.82 -18.50
N ALA A 125 -3.36 13.28 -17.66
CA ALA A 125 -3.56 13.73 -16.29
C ALA A 125 -2.27 13.66 -15.45
N MET A 126 -1.40 12.68 -15.66
CA MET A 126 -0.10 12.62 -14.98
C MET A 126 0.74 13.88 -15.27
N SER A 127 0.72 14.38 -16.52
CA SER A 127 1.45 15.58 -16.93
C SER A 127 0.76 16.87 -16.42
N GLU A 128 -0.55 16.86 -16.20
CA GLU A 128 -1.28 17.98 -15.62
C GLU A 128 -1.05 18.07 -14.10
N ILE A 129 -1.04 16.92 -13.41
CA ILE A 129 -0.77 16.81 -11.95
C ILE A 129 0.66 17.25 -11.63
N GLU A 130 1.62 16.84 -12.43
CA GLU A 130 3.04 17.22 -12.28
C GLU A 130 3.65 17.48 -13.66
N PRO A 131 3.71 18.75 -14.09
CA PRO A 131 4.27 19.10 -15.41
C PRO A 131 5.78 18.79 -15.51
N ASN A 132 6.49 18.77 -14.39
CA ASN A 132 7.91 18.46 -14.38
C ASN A 132 8.13 16.94 -14.38
N ILE A 133 8.33 16.37 -15.55
CA ILE A 133 8.55 14.92 -15.74
C ILE A 133 9.76 14.36 -14.95
N LYS A 134 10.70 15.21 -14.52
CA LYS A 134 11.82 14.80 -13.65
C LYS A 134 11.36 14.46 -12.23
N LEU A 135 10.20 14.97 -11.81
CA LEU A 135 9.57 14.67 -10.53
C LEU A 135 8.60 13.48 -10.62
N HIS A 136 8.46 12.84 -11.78
CA HIS A 136 7.73 11.59 -11.89
C HIS A 136 8.59 10.42 -11.42
N ASN A 137 8.04 9.59 -10.54
CA ASN A 137 8.57 8.26 -10.35
C ASN A 137 8.45 7.50 -11.68
N LYS A 138 9.56 6.96 -12.17
CA LYS A 138 9.60 6.26 -13.46
C LYS A 138 9.00 4.86 -13.41
N VAL A 139 8.51 4.42 -12.26
CA VAL A 139 7.79 3.16 -12.10
C VAL A 139 6.32 3.46 -11.79
N ILE A 140 5.44 3.04 -12.69
CA ILE A 140 3.98 3.09 -12.51
C ILE A 140 3.53 1.74 -11.95
N ASN A 141 2.72 1.76 -10.88
CA ASN A 141 2.17 0.52 -10.32
C ASN A 141 0.86 0.14 -11.02
N LEU A 142 0.76 -1.11 -11.48
CA LEU A 142 -0.48 -1.72 -11.94
C LEU A 142 -1.16 -2.38 -10.76
N PHE A 143 -2.41 -1.98 -10.50
CA PHE A 143 -3.18 -2.39 -9.33
C PHE A 143 -4.65 -2.64 -9.72
N GLY A 144 -5.42 -3.19 -8.77
CA GLY A 144 -6.86 -3.42 -8.94
C GLY A 144 -7.32 -4.62 -8.15
N GLY A 145 -8.44 -5.22 -8.54
CA GLY A 145 -8.83 -6.53 -8.07
C GLY A 145 -7.73 -7.54 -8.37
N GLU A 146 -7.57 -7.86 -9.66
CA GLU A 146 -6.37 -8.52 -10.18
C GLU A 146 -5.99 -7.88 -11.52
N PRO A 147 -4.94 -7.06 -11.57
CA PRO A 147 -4.56 -6.40 -12.83
C PRO A 147 -4.06 -7.38 -13.88
N LEU A 148 -3.37 -8.46 -13.46
CA LEU A 148 -2.76 -9.43 -14.35
C LEU A 148 -3.66 -10.64 -14.65
N LEU A 149 -5.01 -10.46 -14.74
CA LEU A 149 -5.89 -11.47 -15.31
C LEU A 149 -5.53 -11.72 -16.78
N GLU A 150 -5.61 -12.95 -17.24
CA GLU A 150 -5.34 -13.30 -18.65
C GLU A 150 -6.17 -12.44 -19.60
N GLU A 151 -7.44 -12.18 -19.29
CA GLU A 151 -8.33 -11.33 -20.09
C GLU A 151 -7.87 -9.87 -20.22
N ASN A 152 -7.09 -9.37 -19.25
CA ASN A 152 -6.57 -8.00 -19.26
C ASN A 152 -5.30 -7.83 -20.11
N ARG A 153 -4.75 -8.91 -20.63
CA ARG A 153 -3.46 -8.88 -21.34
C ARG A 153 -3.38 -7.82 -22.45
N ARG A 154 -4.45 -7.64 -23.22
CA ARG A 154 -4.49 -6.64 -24.29
C ARG A 154 -4.39 -5.20 -23.80
N ILE A 155 -5.09 -4.88 -22.72
CA ILE A 155 -5.06 -3.53 -22.15
C ILE A 155 -3.76 -3.27 -21.38
N ILE A 156 -3.24 -4.26 -20.67
CA ILE A 156 -1.93 -4.16 -20.00
C ILE A 156 -0.83 -3.93 -21.04
N LYS A 157 -0.85 -4.66 -22.16
CA LYS A 157 0.11 -4.42 -23.25
C LYS A 157 0.03 -3.00 -23.77
N TYR A 158 -1.17 -2.46 -23.97
CA TYR A 158 -1.36 -1.08 -24.40
C TYR A 158 -0.79 -0.06 -23.40
N ILE A 159 -1.04 -0.27 -22.09
CA ILE A 159 -0.51 0.57 -21.03
C ILE A 159 1.02 0.52 -21.01
N VAL A 160 1.59 -0.68 -21.09
CA VAL A 160 3.04 -0.91 -21.04
C VAL A 160 3.72 -0.29 -22.26
N ASP A 161 3.22 -0.53 -23.47
CA ASP A 161 3.81 0.00 -24.70
C ASP A 161 3.80 1.54 -24.70
N LYS A 162 2.68 2.15 -24.30
CA LYS A 162 2.56 3.60 -24.18
C LYS A 162 3.47 4.18 -23.09
N GLY A 163 3.51 3.56 -21.94
CA GLY A 163 4.36 4.00 -20.84
C GLY A 163 5.85 3.91 -21.19
N LYS A 164 6.28 2.80 -21.85
CA LYS A 164 7.66 2.65 -22.36
C LYS A 164 8.04 3.77 -23.31
N ALA A 165 7.17 4.13 -24.25
CA ALA A 165 7.40 5.23 -25.20
C ALA A 165 7.59 6.58 -24.47
N LEU A 166 7.03 6.74 -23.26
CA LEU A 166 7.16 7.92 -22.40
C LEU A 166 8.29 7.79 -21.35
N GLY A 167 9.07 6.71 -21.38
CA GLY A 167 10.19 6.46 -20.48
C GLY A 167 9.79 5.96 -19.10
N TYR A 168 8.62 5.32 -18.97
CA TYR A 168 8.19 4.63 -17.75
C TYR A 168 8.44 3.13 -17.83
N ARG A 169 8.59 2.54 -16.66
CA ARG A 169 8.54 1.10 -16.39
C ARG A 169 7.35 0.82 -15.49
N PHE A 170 7.07 -0.44 -15.25
CA PHE A 170 5.93 -0.82 -14.44
C PHE A 170 6.34 -1.76 -13.31
N SER A 171 5.57 -1.73 -12.25
CA SER A 171 5.46 -2.78 -11.24
C SER A 171 4.01 -3.25 -11.21
N ALA A 172 3.75 -4.44 -10.71
CA ALA A 172 2.38 -4.92 -10.52
C ALA A 172 2.21 -5.49 -9.12
N THR A 173 1.01 -5.30 -8.55
CA THR A 173 0.56 -6.02 -7.37
C THR A 173 -0.46 -7.05 -7.84
N SER A 174 -0.14 -8.33 -7.67
CA SER A 174 -0.89 -9.43 -8.27
C SER A 174 -1.10 -10.57 -7.26
N ASN A 175 -2.15 -11.34 -7.47
CA ASN A 175 -2.31 -12.63 -6.79
C ASN A 175 -1.38 -13.72 -7.36
N GLY A 176 -0.81 -13.52 -8.54
CA GLY A 176 0.19 -14.39 -9.16
C GLY A 176 -0.39 -15.61 -9.90
N TYR A 177 -1.71 -15.72 -10.00
CA TYR A 177 -2.36 -16.92 -10.59
C TYR A 177 -2.16 -17.03 -12.09
N ASP A 178 -2.33 -15.94 -12.83
CA ASP A 178 -2.17 -15.86 -14.30
C ASP A 178 -0.82 -15.23 -14.71
N LEU A 179 0.20 -15.27 -13.83
CA LEU A 179 1.46 -14.57 -14.02
C LEU A 179 2.24 -15.07 -15.24
N ASP A 180 2.18 -16.36 -15.54
CA ASP A 180 2.85 -16.99 -16.68
C ASP A 180 2.31 -16.48 -18.03
N SER A 181 1.04 -16.08 -18.10
CA SER A 181 0.44 -15.45 -19.29
C SER A 181 1.11 -14.13 -19.70
N TYR A 182 1.89 -13.52 -18.80
CA TYR A 182 2.55 -12.23 -19.01
C TYR A 182 4.04 -12.32 -19.31
N GLY A 183 4.56 -13.51 -19.59
CA GLY A 183 5.99 -13.77 -19.74
C GLY A 183 6.74 -12.91 -20.74
N ASP A 184 6.10 -12.40 -21.78
CA ASP A 184 6.65 -11.48 -22.78
C ASP A 184 6.65 -10.00 -22.34
N MET A 185 5.91 -9.68 -21.27
CA MET A 185 5.83 -8.34 -20.69
C MET A 185 6.54 -8.22 -19.33
N LEU A 186 7.01 -9.32 -18.75
CA LEU A 186 7.79 -9.33 -17.53
C LEU A 186 9.27 -9.11 -17.82
N GLY A 187 9.88 -8.17 -17.11
CA GLY A 187 11.31 -7.86 -17.26
C GLY A 187 11.61 -6.36 -17.12
N ASN A 188 12.90 -6.03 -17.07
CA ASN A 188 13.37 -4.69 -16.72
C ASN A 188 12.83 -3.56 -17.61
N ASP A 189 12.49 -3.87 -18.86
CA ASP A 189 12.04 -2.88 -19.85
C ASP A 189 10.53 -2.68 -19.88
N ALA A 190 9.77 -3.46 -19.13
CA ALA A 190 8.31 -3.42 -19.12
C ALA A 190 7.77 -3.51 -17.70
N ILE A 191 7.25 -4.66 -17.25
CA ILE A 191 6.86 -4.91 -15.88
C ILE A 191 8.11 -5.41 -15.15
N ALA A 192 8.83 -4.48 -14.53
CA ALA A 192 10.15 -4.72 -13.96
C ALA A 192 10.11 -5.53 -12.66
N SER A 193 8.99 -5.51 -11.94
CA SER A 193 8.80 -6.28 -10.72
C SER A 193 7.33 -6.59 -10.46
N VAL A 194 7.07 -7.72 -9.82
CA VAL A 194 5.72 -8.10 -9.39
C VAL A 194 5.71 -8.42 -7.91
N GLN A 195 4.82 -7.81 -7.16
CA GLN A 195 4.52 -8.20 -5.78
C GLN A 195 3.43 -9.25 -5.80
N VAL A 196 3.75 -10.45 -5.30
CA VAL A 196 2.80 -11.57 -5.18
C VAL A 196 2.46 -11.81 -3.71
N THR A 197 1.17 -11.99 -3.39
CA THR A 197 0.74 -12.24 -2.01
C THR A 197 0.55 -13.73 -1.74
N ILE A 198 1.15 -14.21 -0.64
CA ILE A 198 0.99 -15.58 -0.12
C ILE A 198 0.59 -15.50 1.36
N ASP A 199 -0.53 -16.11 1.72
CA ASP A 199 -1.07 -16.07 3.10
C ASP A 199 -0.58 -17.29 3.93
N GLY A 200 0.73 -17.50 4.01
CA GLY A 200 1.33 -18.55 4.83
C GLY A 200 1.42 -19.93 4.17
N SER A 201 1.20 -21.01 4.93
CA SER A 201 1.25 -22.38 4.43
C SER A 201 0.13 -22.67 3.42
N LYS A 202 0.30 -23.70 2.58
CA LYS A 202 -0.73 -24.12 1.60
C LYS A 202 -2.12 -24.20 2.21
N TYR A 203 -2.25 -24.83 3.36
CA TYR A 203 -3.56 -24.99 4.04
C TYR A 203 -4.18 -23.63 4.38
N VAL A 204 -3.40 -22.72 4.98
CA VAL A 204 -3.88 -21.37 5.36
C VAL A 204 -4.18 -20.55 4.11
N HIS A 205 -3.32 -20.60 3.10
CA HIS A 205 -3.49 -19.86 1.85
C HIS A 205 -4.77 -20.29 1.14
N ASP A 206 -5.00 -21.57 0.93
CA ASP A 206 -6.11 -22.10 0.14
C ASP A 206 -7.48 -21.84 0.77
N ILE A 207 -7.58 -21.70 2.11
CA ILE A 207 -8.83 -21.30 2.78
C ILE A 207 -9.05 -19.78 2.78
N ARG A 208 -8.02 -18.97 2.52
CA ARG A 208 -8.08 -17.50 2.54
C ARG A 208 -8.10 -16.90 1.14
N ARG A 209 -7.40 -17.50 0.19
CA ARG A 209 -7.26 -17.02 -1.18
C ARG A 209 -7.88 -18.03 -2.15
N ILE A 210 -9.21 -18.07 -2.13
CA ILE A 210 -10.01 -19.05 -2.83
C ILE A 210 -10.26 -18.55 -4.26
N HIS A 211 -10.03 -19.39 -5.26
CA HIS A 211 -10.47 -19.11 -6.62
C HIS A 211 -12.00 -19.03 -6.69
N HIS A 212 -12.54 -18.20 -7.59
CA HIS A 212 -14.01 -18.06 -7.70
C HIS A 212 -14.73 -19.40 -8.04
N GLU A 213 -14.04 -20.35 -8.65
CA GLU A 213 -14.50 -21.72 -8.91
C GLU A 213 -14.37 -22.68 -7.71
N ASN A 214 -14.09 -22.17 -6.51
CA ASN A 214 -14.04 -22.95 -5.26
C ASN A 214 -12.89 -23.95 -5.15
N HIS A 215 -11.71 -23.65 -5.69
CA HIS A 215 -10.51 -24.47 -5.48
C HIS A 215 -9.36 -23.66 -4.85
N GLY A 216 -8.36 -24.37 -4.33
CA GLY A 216 -7.14 -23.76 -3.80
C GLY A 216 -6.25 -23.18 -4.91
N THR A 217 -5.44 -22.20 -4.56
CA THR A 217 -4.63 -21.43 -5.52
C THR A 217 -3.13 -21.51 -5.27
N PHE A 218 -2.72 -22.05 -4.12
CA PHE A 218 -1.33 -22.06 -3.65
C PHE A 218 -0.38 -22.73 -4.65
N ASP A 219 -0.70 -23.95 -5.13
CA ASP A 219 0.22 -24.70 -5.98
C ASP A 219 0.48 -24.00 -7.31
N THR A 220 -0.57 -23.44 -7.93
CA THR A 220 -0.46 -22.65 -9.17
C THR A 220 0.41 -21.41 -8.96
N ILE A 221 0.17 -20.65 -7.90
CA ILE A 221 0.96 -19.46 -7.59
C ILE A 221 2.41 -19.80 -7.33
N ILE A 222 2.70 -20.87 -6.55
CA ILE A 222 4.09 -21.32 -6.30
C ILE A 222 4.78 -21.78 -7.58
N ALA A 223 4.06 -22.46 -8.47
CA ALA A 223 4.61 -22.86 -9.78
C ALA A 223 4.99 -21.61 -10.62
N ASN A 224 4.11 -20.62 -10.67
CA ASN A 224 4.31 -19.35 -11.38
C ASN A 224 5.46 -18.51 -10.77
N ILE A 225 5.58 -18.47 -9.44
CA ILE A 225 6.71 -17.85 -8.75
C ILE A 225 8.04 -18.52 -9.14
N LYS A 226 8.11 -19.84 -9.07
CA LYS A 226 9.31 -20.60 -9.44
C LYS A 226 9.68 -20.38 -10.91
N TRP A 227 8.69 -20.40 -11.79
CA TRP A 227 8.86 -20.12 -13.22
C TRP A 227 9.42 -18.71 -13.46
N ALA A 228 8.85 -17.70 -12.80
CA ALA A 228 9.28 -16.30 -12.95
C ALA A 228 10.71 -16.10 -12.40
N LEU A 229 11.03 -16.68 -11.23
CA LEU A 229 12.39 -16.64 -10.67
C LEU A 229 13.40 -17.33 -11.59
N GLY A 230 13.03 -18.46 -12.19
CA GLY A 230 13.88 -19.17 -13.17
C GLY A 230 14.16 -18.35 -14.43
N LYS A 231 13.33 -17.34 -14.73
CA LYS A 231 13.53 -16.36 -15.82
C LYS A 231 14.23 -15.07 -15.37
N GLY A 232 14.65 -14.97 -14.11
CA GLY A 232 15.29 -13.77 -13.56
C GLY A 232 14.35 -12.58 -13.35
N ILE A 233 13.04 -12.81 -13.25
CA ILE A 233 12.04 -11.78 -13.02
C ILE A 233 12.08 -11.39 -11.53
N ALA A 234 12.12 -10.09 -11.26
CA ALA A 234 12.13 -9.58 -9.89
C ALA A 234 10.74 -9.75 -9.23
N LEU A 235 10.70 -10.53 -8.17
CA LEU A 235 9.49 -10.76 -7.37
C LEU A 235 9.67 -10.25 -5.95
N ALA A 236 8.60 -9.64 -5.40
CA ALA A 236 8.44 -9.34 -3.99
C ALA A 236 7.32 -10.23 -3.43
N ILE A 237 7.60 -10.99 -2.40
CA ILE A 237 6.57 -11.81 -1.73
C ILE A 237 6.04 -11.05 -0.54
N ARG A 238 4.72 -10.87 -0.51
CA ARG A 238 3.99 -10.32 0.64
C ARG A 238 3.34 -11.48 1.38
N ILE A 239 3.58 -11.56 2.68
CA ILE A 239 3.00 -12.54 3.59
C ILE A 239 2.03 -11.85 4.54
#